data_13359664abc0bf10b8fa8121afa95ee8
#
_entry.id   13359664abc0bf10b8fa8121afa95ee8
#
_cell.length_a   1.000
_cell.length_b   1.000
_cell.length_c   1.000
_cell.angle_alpha   90.00
_cell.angle_beta   90.00
_cell.angle_gamma   90.00
#
_symmetry.space_group_name_H-M   'P 1'
#
loop_
_entity.id
_entity.type
_entity.pdbx_description
1 polymer ?
#
loop_
_entity_poly.entity_id
_entity_poly.type
_entity_poly.pdbx_seq_one_letter_code
_entity_poly.pdbx_strand_id
1 'polypeptide(L)'
;AIGLVIGVAATLALAHSPRRSTGTALAGPPDQVVPEPAAEVLAILSSAYVVLDASGDVLRASPLAYSYGIVRASEGDYPRLASNELMALVADVGRNGGFRDERLSLRRGAQGDSDAVIDVRIGALGDRGTLLLADDLTRAVRVEETRRDFVANVSHELKTPVGAITLLAE
;
A
#
# COMPACT_ATOMS: atom_id res chain seq x y z
N ALA A 1 51.53 25.63 22.06
CA ALA A 1 50.32 26.46 21.80
C ALA A 1 49.60 26.13 20.47
N ILE A 2 50.12 25.22 19.65
CA ILE A 2 49.55 24.89 18.33
C ILE A 2 48.52 23.73 18.45
N GLY A 3 48.58 22.91 19.46
CA GLY A 3 47.68 21.76 19.64
C GLY A 3 46.26 22.09 20.09
N LEU A 4 46.00 23.27 20.64
CA LEU A 4 44.70 23.66 21.17
C LEU A 4 43.74 24.17 20.10
N VAL A 5 44.27 24.73 19.00
CA VAL A 5 43.46 25.33 17.91
C VAL A 5 42.88 24.28 16.98
N ILE A 6 43.54 23.12 16.83
CA ILE A 6 43.07 22.03 15.97
C ILE A 6 41.92 21.26 16.67
N GLY A 7 41.90 21.19 17.99
CA GLY A 7 40.85 20.50 18.74
C GLY A 7 39.49 21.21 18.72
N VAL A 8 39.47 22.54 18.64
CA VAL A 8 38.23 23.33 18.62
C VAL A 8 37.56 23.34 17.25
N ALA A 9 38.32 23.23 16.15
CA ALA A 9 37.78 23.17 14.80
C ALA A 9 37.11 21.83 14.49
N ALA A 10 37.57 20.73 15.10
CA ALA A 10 36.98 19.41 14.92
C ALA A 10 35.63 19.23 15.65
N THR A 11 35.44 19.92 16.77
CA THR A 11 34.22 19.85 17.59
C THR A 11 33.07 20.69 17.01
N LEU A 12 33.38 21.76 16.27
CA LEU A 12 32.35 22.59 15.61
C LEU A 12 31.82 22.02 14.32
N ALA A 13 32.57 21.15 13.64
CA ALA A 13 32.11 20.46 12.41
C ALA A 13 31.08 19.34 12.67
N LEU A 14 31.04 18.81 13.89
CA LEU A 14 30.07 17.74 14.26
C LEU A 14 28.70 18.27 14.71
N ALA A 15 28.56 19.57 14.97
CA ALA A 15 27.31 20.16 15.46
C ALA A 15 26.37 20.70 14.39
N HIS A 16 26.77 20.69 13.12
CA HIS A 16 25.99 21.23 11.99
C HIS A 16 25.70 20.19 10.90
N SER A 17 25.51 18.93 11.25
CA SER A 17 24.88 17.98 10.34
C SER A 17 23.37 18.21 10.39
N PRO A 18 22.75 18.73 9.31
CA PRO A 18 21.30 18.69 9.20
C PRO A 18 20.90 17.22 9.23
N ARG A 19 20.07 16.87 10.21
CA ARG A 19 19.39 15.58 10.24
C ARG A 19 18.52 15.49 8.99
N ARG A 20 19.11 15.04 7.89
CA ARG A 20 18.34 14.48 6.80
C ARG A 20 17.72 13.20 7.36
N SER A 21 16.43 13.24 7.57
CA SER A 21 15.61 12.05 7.70
C SER A 21 15.71 11.30 6.38
N THR A 22 16.71 10.46 6.24
CA THR A 22 16.80 9.46 5.19
C THR A 22 15.78 8.38 5.52
N GLY A 23 14.51 8.62 5.11
CA GLY A 23 13.66 7.51 4.75
C GLY A 23 14.42 6.81 3.62
N THR A 24 14.91 5.61 3.87
CA THR A 24 15.59 4.78 2.89
C THR A 24 14.56 4.39 1.83
N ALA A 25 14.40 5.25 0.82
CA ALA A 25 13.81 4.84 -0.44
C ALA A 25 14.82 3.88 -1.07
N LEU A 26 14.49 2.60 -1.14
CA LEU A 26 15.24 1.63 -1.92
C LEU A 26 15.21 2.13 -3.36
N ALA A 27 16.33 2.65 -3.83
CA ALA A 27 16.48 3.21 -5.15
C ALA A 27 16.39 2.06 -6.18
N GLY A 28 15.44 2.18 -7.10
CA GLY A 28 15.44 1.41 -8.35
C GLY A 28 16.63 1.79 -9.24
N PRO A 29 16.82 1.14 -10.40
CA PRO A 29 17.93 1.40 -11.30
C PRO A 29 18.01 2.88 -11.69
N PRO A 30 19.22 3.47 -11.80
CA PRO A 30 19.46 4.93 -11.81
C PRO A 30 18.93 5.69 -13.02
N ASP A 31 18.42 5.04 -14.05
CA ASP A 31 18.02 5.70 -15.31
C ASP A 31 16.50 5.97 -15.47
N GLN A 32 15.66 5.60 -14.50
CA GLN A 32 14.22 5.81 -14.60
C GLN A 32 13.68 6.54 -13.37
N VAL A 33 14.01 7.80 -13.24
CA VAL A 33 13.56 8.65 -12.13
C VAL A 33 12.16 9.16 -12.43
N VAL A 34 11.22 8.92 -11.49
CA VAL A 34 9.92 9.60 -11.50
C VAL A 34 10.17 11.11 -11.48
N PRO A 35 9.62 11.91 -12.42
CA PRO A 35 9.82 13.35 -12.44
C PRO A 35 9.48 13.99 -11.09
N GLU A 36 10.30 14.92 -10.64
CA GLU A 36 10.19 15.58 -9.32
C GLU A 36 8.76 16.06 -9.00
N PRO A 37 8.04 16.74 -9.92
CA PRO A 37 6.65 17.15 -9.65
C PRO A 37 5.70 15.98 -9.41
N ALA A 38 5.88 14.86 -10.11
CA ALA A 38 5.06 13.67 -9.91
C ALA A 38 5.39 12.99 -8.57
N ALA A 39 6.66 12.99 -8.16
CA ALA A 39 7.10 12.47 -6.88
C ALA A 39 6.51 13.26 -5.70
N GLU A 40 6.40 14.59 -5.81
CA GLU A 40 5.76 15.45 -4.82
C GLU A 40 4.26 15.14 -4.68
N VAL A 41 3.56 15.00 -5.81
CA VAL A 41 2.13 14.61 -5.81
C VAL A 41 1.93 13.25 -5.15
N LEU A 42 2.74 12.26 -5.49
CA LEU A 42 2.67 10.93 -4.90
C LEU A 42 2.96 10.95 -3.38
N ALA A 43 3.81 11.85 -2.91
CA ALA A 43 4.13 11.99 -1.48
C ALA A 43 2.96 12.54 -0.64
N ILE A 44 2.02 13.25 -1.26
CA ILE A 44 0.84 13.82 -0.58
C ILE A 44 -0.32 12.80 -0.54
N LEU A 45 -0.30 11.78 -1.40
CA LEU A 45 -1.37 10.79 -1.43
C LEU A 45 -1.40 9.98 -0.14
N SER A 46 -2.59 9.82 0.41
CA SER A 46 -2.84 8.96 1.58
C SER A 46 -2.88 7.47 1.22
N SER A 47 -3.08 7.16 -0.06
CA SER A 47 -3.12 5.80 -0.60
C SER A 47 -1.72 5.22 -0.77
N ALA A 48 -1.61 3.91 -0.67
CA ALA A 48 -0.38 3.24 -1.10
C ALA A 48 -0.22 3.41 -2.61
N TYR A 49 1.03 3.59 -3.07
CA TYR A 49 1.31 3.66 -4.51
C TYR A 49 2.51 2.80 -4.91
N VAL A 50 2.47 2.33 -6.15
CA VAL A 50 3.59 1.66 -6.82
C VAL A 50 3.69 2.21 -8.23
N VAL A 51 4.88 2.66 -8.64
CA VAL A 51 5.21 3.05 -10.01
C VAL A 51 6.02 1.91 -10.62
N LEU A 52 5.58 1.42 -11.77
CA LEU A 52 6.22 0.33 -12.49
C LEU A 52 6.64 0.86 -13.88
N ASP A 53 7.71 0.30 -14.39
CA ASP A 53 8.12 0.56 -15.77
C ASP A 53 7.28 -0.23 -16.79
N ALA A 54 7.61 -0.09 -18.07
CA ALA A 54 6.93 -0.80 -19.16
C ALA A 54 7.16 -2.32 -19.12
N SER A 55 8.18 -2.80 -18.41
CA SER A 55 8.47 -4.23 -18.20
C SER A 55 7.71 -4.81 -17.01
N GLY A 56 7.13 -3.95 -16.17
CA GLY A 56 6.44 -4.31 -14.93
C GLY A 56 7.37 -4.39 -13.70
N ASP A 57 8.59 -3.89 -13.82
CA ASP A 57 9.52 -3.79 -12.71
C ASP A 57 9.19 -2.56 -11.85
N VAL A 58 9.34 -2.70 -10.53
CA VAL A 58 9.00 -1.64 -9.57
C VAL A 58 10.08 -0.57 -9.58
N LEU A 59 9.73 0.63 -10.08
CA LEU A 59 10.59 1.80 -10.03
C LEU A 59 10.54 2.51 -8.69
N ARG A 60 9.34 2.61 -8.11
CA ARG A 60 9.11 3.27 -6.84
C ARG A 60 7.87 2.71 -6.14
N ALA A 61 7.95 2.56 -4.82
CA ALA A 61 6.82 2.14 -4.00
C ALA A 61 6.79 2.96 -2.71
N SER A 62 5.58 3.27 -2.24
CA SER A 62 5.39 3.90 -0.93
C SER A 62 5.62 2.90 0.20
N PRO A 63 5.96 3.36 1.41
CA PRO A 63 6.05 2.48 2.58
C PRO A 63 4.75 1.71 2.86
N LEU A 64 3.59 2.33 2.54
CA LEU A 64 2.29 1.69 2.66
C LEU A 64 2.13 0.49 1.72
N ALA A 65 2.71 0.53 0.51
CA ALA A 65 2.65 -0.58 -0.45
C ALA A 65 3.34 -1.84 0.10
N TYR A 66 4.42 -1.68 0.86
CA TYR A 66 5.07 -2.79 1.56
C TYR A 66 4.22 -3.28 2.74
N SER A 67 3.66 -2.37 3.54
CA SER A 67 2.83 -2.74 4.70
C SER A 67 1.53 -3.43 4.31
N TYR A 68 0.98 -3.11 3.14
CA TYR A 68 -0.21 -3.77 2.58
C TYR A 68 0.11 -5.11 1.91
N GLY A 69 1.38 -5.45 1.74
CA GLY A 69 1.81 -6.68 1.10
C GLY A 69 1.66 -6.65 -0.43
N ILE A 70 1.57 -5.46 -1.03
CA ILE A 70 1.51 -5.24 -2.48
C ILE A 70 2.88 -5.47 -3.11
N VAL A 71 3.93 -4.98 -2.43
CA VAL A 71 5.32 -5.11 -2.84
C VAL A 71 6.08 -5.92 -1.81
N ARG A 72 6.97 -6.79 -2.26
CA ARG A 72 7.94 -7.53 -1.45
C ARG A 72 9.35 -7.17 -1.91
N ALA A 73 10.23 -6.99 -0.92
CA ALA A 73 11.67 -6.90 -1.12
C ALA A 73 12.32 -8.00 -0.29
N SER A 74 13.22 -8.75 -0.89
CA SER A 74 14.14 -9.66 -0.20
C SER A 74 15.51 -8.99 -0.09
N GLU A 75 16.30 -9.37 0.92
CA GLU A 75 17.67 -8.87 1.06
C GLU A 75 18.46 -9.18 -0.23
N GLY A 76 18.97 -8.11 -0.88
CA GLY A 76 19.77 -8.22 -2.11
C GLY A 76 18.96 -8.36 -3.40
N ASP A 77 17.64 -8.32 -3.36
CA ASP A 77 16.79 -8.41 -4.56
C ASP A 77 16.00 -7.10 -4.78
N TYR A 78 15.64 -6.84 -6.05
CA TYR A 78 14.81 -5.69 -6.41
C TYR A 78 13.37 -5.90 -5.91
N PRO A 79 12.67 -4.82 -5.50
CA PRO A 79 11.28 -4.90 -5.09
C PRO A 79 10.40 -5.39 -6.25
N ARG A 80 9.48 -6.31 -5.95
CA ARG A 80 8.55 -6.90 -6.91
C ARG A 80 7.13 -6.90 -6.37
N LEU A 81 6.15 -6.93 -7.25
CA LEU A 81 4.77 -7.16 -6.86
C LEU A 81 4.64 -8.54 -6.19
N ALA A 82 3.92 -8.58 -5.08
CA ALA A 82 3.84 -9.77 -4.23
C ALA A 82 2.87 -10.84 -4.75
N SER A 83 1.95 -10.48 -5.66
CA SER A 83 0.87 -11.33 -6.15
C SER A 83 0.93 -11.49 -7.66
N ASN A 84 0.75 -12.72 -8.15
CA ASN A 84 0.63 -13.01 -9.57
C ASN A 84 -0.60 -12.32 -10.19
N GLU A 85 -1.66 -12.15 -9.40
CA GLU A 85 -2.88 -11.46 -9.82
C GLU A 85 -2.61 -9.98 -10.09
N LEU A 86 -1.89 -9.30 -9.20
CA LEU A 86 -1.43 -7.92 -9.41
C LEU A 86 -0.52 -7.81 -10.65
N MET A 87 0.39 -8.76 -10.85
CA MET A 87 1.25 -8.77 -12.04
C MET A 87 0.44 -8.91 -13.32
N ALA A 88 -0.59 -9.77 -13.33
CA ALA A 88 -1.46 -9.97 -14.48
C ALA A 88 -2.27 -8.71 -14.81
N LEU A 89 -2.82 -8.03 -13.79
CA LEU A 89 -3.56 -6.77 -13.95
C LEU A 89 -2.67 -5.64 -14.49
N VAL A 90 -1.47 -5.48 -13.92
CA VAL A 90 -0.49 -4.49 -14.39
C VAL A 90 -0.10 -4.76 -15.85
N ALA A 91 0.18 -6.02 -16.19
CA ALA A 91 0.53 -6.40 -17.55
C ALA A 91 -0.64 -6.19 -18.54
N ASP A 92 -1.89 -6.40 -18.12
CA ASP A 92 -3.06 -6.11 -18.93
C ASP A 92 -3.20 -4.62 -19.23
N VAL A 93 -3.12 -3.78 -18.18
CA VAL A 93 -3.19 -2.31 -18.33
C VAL A 93 -2.01 -1.78 -19.14
N GLY A 94 -0.80 -2.32 -18.93
CA GLY A 94 0.39 -1.92 -19.69
C GLY A 94 0.27 -2.20 -21.20
N ARG A 95 -0.39 -3.33 -21.59
CA ARG A 95 -0.61 -3.69 -23.00
C ARG A 95 -1.78 -2.96 -23.64
N ASN A 96 -2.88 -2.83 -22.91
CA ASN A 96 -4.15 -2.36 -23.45
C ASN A 96 -4.41 -0.87 -23.18
N GLY A 97 -3.61 -0.26 -22.30
CA GLY A 97 -3.83 1.10 -21.84
C GLY A 97 -5.04 1.22 -20.91
N GLY A 98 -5.41 2.48 -20.62
CA GLY A 98 -6.56 2.79 -19.78
C GLY A 98 -6.30 2.59 -18.29
N PHE A 99 -7.34 2.20 -17.57
CA PHE A 99 -7.25 1.91 -16.13
C PHE A 99 -8.13 0.72 -15.75
N ARG A 100 -7.84 0.11 -14.59
CA ARG A 100 -8.61 -0.96 -13.95
C ARG A 100 -8.78 -0.64 -12.47
N ASP A 101 -9.97 -0.90 -11.96
CA ASP A 101 -10.29 -0.89 -10.53
C ASP A 101 -10.67 -2.32 -10.15
N GLU A 102 -9.98 -2.88 -9.15
CA GLU A 102 -10.20 -4.25 -8.68
C GLU A 102 -10.06 -4.33 -7.16
N ARG A 103 -10.83 -5.24 -6.57
CA ARG A 103 -10.72 -5.55 -5.15
C ARG A 103 -10.10 -6.92 -4.97
N LEU A 104 -8.99 -6.96 -4.24
CA LEU A 104 -8.19 -8.15 -4.04
C LEU A 104 -8.07 -8.51 -2.56
N SER A 105 -7.97 -9.80 -2.29
CA SER A 105 -7.57 -10.30 -0.97
C SER A 105 -6.08 -10.65 -1.02
N LEU A 106 -5.26 -9.88 -0.33
CA LEU A 106 -3.82 -10.09 -0.27
C LEU A 106 -3.41 -10.62 1.10
N ARG A 107 -2.50 -11.59 1.10
CA ARG A 107 -1.88 -12.08 2.33
C ARG A 107 -0.85 -11.09 2.85
N ARG A 108 -1.06 -10.62 4.08
CA ARG A 108 -0.18 -9.68 4.76
C ARG A 108 0.79 -10.39 5.69
N GLY A 109 2.02 -9.87 5.77
CA GLY A 109 3.08 -10.39 6.63
C GLY A 109 3.95 -11.46 5.98
N ALA A 110 5.11 -11.72 6.60
CA ALA A 110 6.11 -12.65 6.07
C ALA A 110 5.62 -14.11 6.05
N GLN A 111 4.65 -14.45 6.91
CA GLN A 111 4.06 -15.78 7.01
C GLN A 111 2.61 -15.86 6.50
N GLY A 112 2.05 -14.75 6.01
CA GLY A 112 0.71 -14.70 5.45
C GLY A 112 -0.40 -14.91 6.48
N ASP A 113 -0.20 -14.44 7.71
CA ASP A 113 -1.07 -14.72 8.84
C ASP A 113 -2.41 -13.96 8.82
N SER A 114 -2.57 -12.97 7.95
CA SER A 114 -3.82 -12.22 7.84
C SER A 114 -4.12 -11.82 6.41
N ASP A 115 -5.36 -12.03 6.00
CA ASP A 115 -5.87 -11.52 4.73
C ASP A 115 -6.25 -10.04 4.89
N ALA A 116 -5.82 -9.23 3.92
CA ALA A 116 -6.19 -7.84 3.79
C ALA A 116 -7.04 -7.64 2.54
N VAL A 117 -8.14 -6.91 2.66
CA VAL A 117 -8.97 -6.51 1.53
C VAL A 117 -8.43 -5.18 1.01
N ILE A 118 -7.86 -5.21 -0.17
CA ILE A 118 -7.23 -4.05 -0.81
C ILE A 118 -8.01 -3.68 -2.06
N ASP A 119 -8.38 -2.41 -2.17
CA ASP A 119 -8.96 -1.83 -3.38
C ASP A 119 -7.81 -1.25 -4.20
N VAL A 120 -7.59 -1.75 -5.41
CA VAL A 120 -6.50 -1.30 -6.27
C VAL A 120 -7.03 -0.61 -7.50
N ARG A 121 -6.41 0.50 -7.86
CA ARG A 121 -6.60 1.21 -9.12
C ARG A 121 -5.29 1.23 -9.87
N ILE A 122 -5.30 0.72 -11.11
CA ILE A 122 -4.12 0.61 -11.96
C ILE A 122 -4.37 1.42 -13.22
N GLY A 123 -3.45 2.32 -13.54
CA GLY A 123 -3.54 3.18 -14.73
C GLY A 123 -2.24 3.19 -15.53
N ALA A 124 -2.36 3.17 -16.86
CA ALA A 124 -1.23 3.31 -17.75
C ALA A 124 -0.72 4.75 -17.77
N LEU A 125 0.59 4.93 -17.72
CA LEU A 125 1.30 6.21 -17.85
C LEU A 125 1.85 6.42 -19.27
N GLY A 126 1.11 5.97 -20.28
CA GLY A 126 1.58 5.89 -21.65
C GLY A 126 2.76 4.92 -21.78
N ASP A 127 3.76 5.27 -22.58
CA ASP A 127 4.95 4.43 -22.80
C ASP A 127 5.89 4.35 -21.58
N ARG A 128 5.59 5.08 -20.52
CA ARG A 128 6.46 5.18 -19.34
C ARG A 128 6.24 4.10 -18.30
N GLY A 129 5.17 3.31 -18.43
CA GLY A 129 4.82 2.26 -17.50
C GLY A 129 3.43 2.40 -16.89
N THR A 130 3.29 2.02 -15.63
CA THR A 130 2.00 1.88 -14.94
C THR A 130 2.07 2.45 -13.53
N LEU A 131 1.01 3.13 -13.10
CA LEU A 131 0.79 3.54 -11.72
C LEU A 131 -0.27 2.64 -11.08
N LEU A 132 0.05 2.07 -9.93
CA LEU A 132 -0.89 1.36 -9.08
C LEU A 132 -1.10 2.20 -7.82
N LEU A 133 -2.36 2.49 -7.51
CA LEU A 133 -2.82 3.06 -6.24
C LEU A 133 -3.59 2.00 -5.47
N ALA A 134 -3.51 2.03 -4.14
CA ALA A 134 -4.20 1.04 -3.32
C ALA A 134 -4.63 1.58 -1.96
N ASP A 135 -5.83 1.17 -1.55
CA ASP A 135 -6.42 1.50 -0.27
C ASP A 135 -6.78 0.23 0.52
N ASP A 136 -6.49 0.23 1.81
CA ASP A 136 -6.84 -0.88 2.71
C ASP A 136 -8.28 -0.73 3.21
N LEU A 137 -9.16 -1.59 2.72
CA LEU A 137 -10.56 -1.66 3.10
C LEU A 137 -10.85 -2.72 4.17
N THR A 138 -9.84 -3.41 4.70
CA THR A 138 -10.02 -4.54 5.64
C THR A 138 -10.89 -4.16 6.83
N ARG A 139 -10.64 -3.00 7.42
CA ARG A 139 -11.44 -2.52 8.57
C ARG A 139 -12.88 -2.21 8.18
N ALA A 140 -13.08 -1.55 7.04
CA ALA A 140 -14.41 -1.17 6.56
C ALA A 140 -15.26 -2.42 6.26
N VAL A 141 -14.67 -3.41 5.60
CA VAL A 141 -15.33 -4.69 5.29
C VAL A 141 -15.71 -5.42 6.58
N ARG A 142 -14.80 -5.55 7.55
CA ARG A 142 -15.08 -6.22 8.82
C ARG A 142 -16.19 -5.54 9.63
N VAL A 143 -16.24 -4.22 9.64
CA VAL A 143 -17.31 -3.47 10.32
C VAL A 143 -18.64 -3.74 9.65
N GLU A 144 -18.70 -3.76 8.33
CA GLU A 144 -19.94 -4.04 7.59
C GLU A 144 -20.40 -5.49 7.77
N GLU A 145 -19.49 -6.46 7.79
CA GLU A 145 -19.78 -7.86 8.09
C GLU A 145 -20.38 -8.00 9.50
N THR A 146 -19.73 -7.42 10.51
CA THR A 146 -20.23 -7.43 11.89
C THR A 146 -21.63 -6.81 12.00
N ARG A 147 -21.86 -5.70 11.27
CA ARG A 147 -23.18 -5.06 11.23
C ARG A 147 -24.26 -5.96 10.61
N ARG A 148 -23.93 -6.65 9.51
CA ARG A 148 -24.86 -7.59 8.86
C ARG A 148 -25.22 -8.76 9.76
N ASP A 149 -24.20 -9.36 10.41
CA ASP A 149 -24.39 -10.46 11.34
C ASP A 149 -25.25 -10.04 12.52
N PHE A 150 -25.01 -8.84 13.06
CA PHE A 150 -25.84 -8.30 14.14
C PHE A 150 -27.31 -8.17 13.72
N VAL A 151 -27.59 -7.56 12.55
CA VAL A 151 -28.96 -7.38 12.03
C VAL A 151 -29.63 -8.75 11.80
N ALA A 152 -28.91 -9.71 11.24
CA ALA A 152 -29.43 -11.06 11.01
C ALA A 152 -29.78 -11.75 12.34
N ASN A 153 -28.90 -11.71 13.32
CA ASN A 153 -29.10 -12.33 14.63
C ASN A 153 -30.29 -11.70 15.39
N VAL A 154 -30.35 -10.35 15.44
CA VAL A 154 -31.46 -9.63 16.04
C VAL A 154 -32.80 -9.99 15.38
N SER A 155 -32.81 -10.06 14.03
CA SER A 155 -34.02 -10.45 13.28
C SER A 155 -34.47 -11.86 13.61
N HIS A 156 -33.56 -12.81 13.81
CA HIS A 156 -33.86 -14.18 14.20
C HIS A 156 -34.37 -14.24 15.65
N GLU A 157 -33.73 -13.53 16.58
CA GLU A 157 -34.15 -13.52 18.00
C GLU A 157 -35.48 -12.82 18.21
N LEU A 158 -35.85 -11.83 17.41
CA LEU A 158 -37.14 -11.16 17.47
C LEU A 158 -38.30 -11.98 16.87
N LYS A 159 -38.05 -12.84 15.89
CA LYS A 159 -39.09 -13.68 15.28
C LYS A 159 -39.70 -14.63 16.27
N THR A 160 -38.91 -15.20 17.18
CA THR A 160 -39.39 -16.18 18.17
C THR A 160 -40.41 -15.61 19.15
N PRO A 161 -40.14 -14.49 19.86
CA PRO A 161 -41.11 -13.92 20.78
C PRO A 161 -42.34 -13.33 20.08
N VAL A 162 -42.16 -12.72 18.89
CA VAL A 162 -43.28 -12.20 18.10
C VAL A 162 -44.21 -13.33 17.66
N GLY A 163 -43.67 -14.46 17.19
CA GLY A 163 -44.44 -15.64 16.85
C GLY A 163 -45.24 -16.23 18.04
N ALA A 164 -44.62 -16.24 19.22
CA ALA A 164 -45.27 -16.70 20.44
C ALA A 164 -46.44 -15.77 20.87
N ILE A 165 -46.27 -14.46 20.76
CA ILE A 165 -47.32 -13.49 21.07
C ILE A 165 -48.48 -13.61 20.09
N THR A 166 -48.22 -13.79 18.82
CA THR A 166 -49.27 -13.98 17.80
C THR A 166 -50.11 -15.23 18.09
N LEU A 167 -49.45 -16.33 18.48
CA LEU A 167 -50.13 -17.59 18.82
C LEU A 167 -50.97 -17.51 20.09
N LEU A 168 -50.64 -16.64 21.05
CA LEU A 168 -51.40 -16.43 22.28
C LEU A 168 -52.58 -15.45 22.11
N ALA A 169 -52.63 -14.72 21.01
CA ALA A 169 -53.66 -13.73 20.68
C ALA A 169 -54.81 -14.27 19.83
N GLU A 170 -54.70 -15.54 19.37
CA GLU A 170 -55.76 -16.31 18.71
C GLU A 170 -56.51 -17.18 19.74
#